data_fe9ebcef8ae010317d5d5874f5eadf8c
#
_entry.id   fe9ebcef8ae010317d5d5874f5eadf8c
#
_cell.length_a   1.000
_cell.length_b   1.000
_cell.length_c   1.000
_cell.angle_alpha   90.00
_cell.angle_beta   90.00
_cell.angle_gamma   90.00
#
_symmetry.space_group_name_H-M   'P 1'
#
loop_
_entity.id
_entity.type
_entity.pdbx_description
1 polymer ?
#
loop_
_entity_poly.entity_id
_entity_poly.type
_entity_poly.pdbx_seq_one_letter_code
_entity_poly.pdbx_strand_id
1 'polypeptide(L)'
;MELGIDILAMLFTAAFIAAFIDAIAGGGGLITIPALLMTGMPPAMALGTNKLQAFGGALSASIYFLRKRAVNLSEFSFILLMIFMGSVIGTLLIQNLDATLIKKGLPFLILAIGLYFLLTPKLGESDRKQRISYTVFALCFGSLLGFYDGFFGPGVGSLMNLACVTLLGFNLTKATAHAKVMNLTSNFASLIFFFIGGHVIWTVGLVMMAGSLIGANLGAKMVMAKGKQLIRPMVVIVSFIMTIKMAYDQGWFHF
;
A
#
# COMPACT_ATOMS: atom_id res chain seq x y z
N MET A 1 -24.07 -5.47 -9.56
CA MET A 1 -23.15 -5.98 -10.57
C MET A 1 -22.86 -7.43 -10.20
N GLU A 2 -23.48 -8.37 -10.89
CA GLU A 2 -23.21 -9.80 -10.69
C GLU A 2 -22.09 -10.19 -11.65
N LEU A 3 -20.91 -10.43 -11.11
CA LEU A 3 -19.76 -10.90 -11.87
C LEU A 3 -19.80 -12.44 -11.91
N GLY A 4 -19.47 -13.02 -13.06
CA GLY A 4 -19.33 -14.47 -13.21
C GLY A 4 -18.26 -15.05 -12.27
N ILE A 5 -18.36 -16.33 -11.97
CA ILE A 5 -17.43 -17.05 -11.09
C ILE A 5 -15.99 -16.95 -11.62
N ASP A 6 -15.78 -16.96 -12.93
CA ASP A 6 -14.48 -16.85 -13.57
C ASP A 6 -13.80 -15.50 -13.26
N ILE A 7 -14.56 -14.41 -13.31
CA ILE A 7 -14.07 -13.07 -12.98
C ILE A 7 -13.74 -12.98 -11.48
N LEU A 8 -14.58 -13.55 -10.62
CA LEU A 8 -14.34 -13.58 -9.18
C LEU A 8 -13.08 -14.39 -8.84
N ALA A 9 -12.85 -15.53 -9.51
CA ALA A 9 -11.64 -16.35 -9.33
C ALA A 9 -10.37 -15.59 -9.81
N MET A 10 -10.47 -14.87 -10.93
CA MET A 10 -9.39 -14.00 -11.42
C MET A 10 -9.07 -12.89 -10.40
N LEU A 11 -10.08 -12.22 -9.87
CA LEU A 11 -9.92 -11.14 -8.89
C LEU A 11 -9.37 -11.66 -7.55
N PHE A 12 -9.79 -12.84 -7.09
CA PHE A 12 -9.21 -13.52 -5.93
C PHE A 12 -7.71 -13.75 -6.12
N THR A 13 -7.33 -14.32 -7.28
CA THR A 13 -5.93 -14.64 -7.61
C THR A 13 -5.10 -13.36 -7.73
N ALA A 14 -5.62 -12.34 -8.40
CA ALA A 14 -4.97 -11.03 -8.50
C ALA A 14 -4.76 -10.41 -7.12
N ALA A 15 -5.76 -10.48 -6.23
CA ALA A 15 -5.67 -9.96 -4.87
C ALA A 15 -4.69 -10.76 -4.00
N PHE A 16 -4.64 -12.09 -4.15
CA PHE A 16 -3.65 -12.94 -3.48
C PHE A 16 -2.22 -12.54 -3.87
N ILE A 17 -1.92 -12.46 -5.16
CA ILE A 17 -0.59 -12.09 -5.68
C ILE A 17 -0.24 -10.66 -5.26
N ALA A 18 -1.18 -9.73 -5.44
CA ALA A 18 -1.00 -8.34 -5.07
C ALA A 18 -0.71 -8.17 -3.58
N ALA A 19 -1.44 -8.84 -2.71
CA ALA A 19 -1.24 -8.75 -1.27
C ALA A 19 0.05 -9.44 -0.80
N PHE A 20 0.45 -10.53 -1.46
CA PHE A 20 1.75 -11.16 -1.21
C PHE A 20 2.90 -10.19 -1.52
N ILE A 21 2.88 -9.56 -2.70
CA ILE A 21 3.86 -8.56 -3.12
C ILE A 21 3.80 -7.34 -2.20
N ASP A 22 2.59 -6.87 -1.88
CA ASP A 22 2.34 -5.70 -1.04
C ASP A 22 2.89 -5.87 0.38
N ALA A 23 2.79 -7.07 0.95
CA ALA A 23 3.34 -7.35 2.26
C ALA A 23 4.88 -7.26 2.31
N ILE A 24 5.55 -7.45 1.18
CA ILE A 24 7.01 -7.44 1.05
C ILE A 24 7.53 -6.06 0.64
N ALA A 25 6.97 -5.52 -0.45
CA ALA A 25 7.49 -4.35 -1.14
C ALA A 25 6.56 -3.12 -1.09
N GLY A 26 5.29 -3.33 -0.79
CA GLY A 26 4.25 -2.32 -1.02
C GLY A 26 3.79 -2.30 -2.48
N GLY A 27 2.69 -1.60 -2.78
CA GLY A 27 2.24 -1.39 -4.15
C GLY A 27 1.16 -2.34 -4.66
N GLY A 28 0.53 -3.15 -3.81
CA GLY A 28 -0.54 -4.08 -4.21
C GLY A 28 -1.69 -3.42 -4.97
N GLY A 29 -2.05 -2.19 -4.60
CA GLY A 29 -3.09 -1.41 -5.29
C GLY A 29 -2.80 -1.16 -6.77
N LEU A 30 -1.54 -1.19 -7.20
CA LEU A 30 -1.15 -1.06 -8.61
C LEU A 30 -1.51 -2.29 -9.46
N ILE A 31 -1.80 -3.42 -8.82
CA ILE A 31 -2.30 -4.64 -9.49
C ILE A 31 -3.82 -4.70 -9.35
N THR A 32 -4.35 -4.49 -8.15
CA THR A 32 -5.76 -4.72 -7.85
C THR A 32 -6.69 -3.66 -8.41
N ILE A 33 -6.30 -2.36 -8.41
CA ILE A 33 -7.14 -1.30 -8.96
C ILE A 33 -7.34 -1.48 -10.47
N PRO A 34 -6.30 -1.68 -11.32
CA PRO A 34 -6.49 -2.00 -12.72
C PRO A 34 -7.33 -3.27 -12.93
N ALA A 35 -7.12 -4.33 -12.14
CA ALA A 35 -7.93 -5.54 -12.26
C ALA A 35 -9.42 -5.27 -12.01
N LEU A 36 -9.77 -4.42 -11.04
CA LEU A 36 -11.14 -3.98 -10.80
C LEU A 36 -11.69 -3.13 -11.95
N LEU A 37 -10.89 -2.19 -12.46
CA LEU A 37 -11.29 -1.32 -13.58
C LEU A 37 -11.55 -2.12 -14.88
N MET A 38 -10.79 -3.19 -15.12
CA MET A 38 -10.98 -4.09 -16.26
C MET A 38 -12.32 -4.82 -16.24
N THR A 39 -12.98 -4.93 -15.08
CA THR A 39 -14.35 -5.49 -14.98
C THR A 39 -15.45 -4.48 -15.39
N GLY A 40 -15.07 -3.28 -15.82
CA GLY A 40 -16.01 -2.19 -16.14
C GLY A 40 -16.52 -1.42 -14.92
N MET A 41 -15.90 -1.64 -13.75
CA MET A 41 -16.29 -0.96 -12.52
C MET A 41 -15.97 0.53 -12.56
N PRO A 42 -16.89 1.42 -12.14
CA PRO A 42 -16.62 2.85 -12.03
C PRO A 42 -15.41 3.12 -11.10
N PRO A 43 -14.55 4.12 -11.40
CA PRO A 43 -13.32 4.36 -10.65
C PRO A 43 -13.51 4.52 -9.14
N ALA A 44 -14.54 5.25 -8.70
CA ALA A 44 -14.84 5.43 -7.28
C ALA A 44 -15.17 4.10 -6.58
N MET A 45 -15.95 3.24 -7.26
CA MET A 45 -16.29 1.90 -6.75
C MET A 45 -15.08 0.97 -6.75
N ALA A 46 -14.20 1.05 -7.77
CA ALA A 46 -12.97 0.29 -7.80
C ALA A 46 -12.03 0.67 -6.65
N LEU A 47 -11.89 1.98 -6.36
CA LEU A 47 -11.10 2.47 -5.23
C LEU A 47 -11.68 2.00 -3.89
N GLY A 48 -12.99 2.18 -3.65
CA GLY A 48 -13.64 1.76 -2.41
C GLY A 48 -13.58 0.24 -2.19
N THR A 49 -13.85 -0.55 -3.24
CA THR A 49 -13.76 -2.02 -3.19
C THR A 49 -12.32 -2.47 -2.96
N ASN A 50 -11.34 -1.79 -3.56
CA ASN A 50 -9.92 -2.04 -3.29
C ASN A 50 -9.55 -1.76 -1.83
N LYS A 51 -10.12 -0.74 -1.18
CA LYS A 51 -9.85 -0.47 0.25
C LYS A 51 -10.32 -1.62 1.15
N LEU A 52 -11.44 -2.27 0.83
CA LEU A 52 -11.91 -3.45 1.57
C LEU A 52 -10.93 -4.62 1.46
N GLN A 53 -10.48 -4.96 0.24
CA GLN A 53 -9.50 -6.03 0.06
C GLN A 53 -8.14 -5.70 0.68
N ALA A 54 -7.66 -4.45 0.52
CA ALA A 54 -6.38 -4.00 1.05
C ALA A 54 -6.38 -3.97 2.60
N PHE A 55 -7.50 -3.58 3.21
CA PHE A 55 -7.69 -3.68 4.66
C PHE A 55 -7.46 -5.11 5.15
N GLY A 56 -8.07 -6.12 4.50
CA GLY A 56 -7.88 -7.53 4.86
C GLY A 56 -6.42 -7.97 4.75
N GLY A 57 -5.75 -7.63 3.65
CA GLY A 57 -4.34 -7.93 3.45
C GLY A 57 -3.43 -7.27 4.50
N ALA A 58 -3.61 -5.96 4.72
CA ALA A 58 -2.86 -5.21 5.71
C ALA A 58 -3.11 -5.72 7.14
N LEU A 59 -4.37 -6.09 7.47
CA LEU A 59 -4.73 -6.69 8.76
C LEU A 59 -3.97 -8.00 8.99
N SER A 60 -3.99 -8.90 8.00
CA SER A 60 -3.32 -10.20 8.08
C SER A 60 -1.81 -10.05 8.31
N ALA A 61 -1.14 -9.20 7.52
CA ALA A 61 0.29 -8.92 7.67
C ALA A 61 0.60 -8.24 9.02
N SER A 62 -0.20 -7.24 9.42
CA SER A 62 0.00 -6.51 10.67
C SER A 62 -0.15 -7.43 11.90
N ILE A 63 -1.17 -8.29 11.93
CA ILE A 63 -1.33 -9.28 13.01
C ILE A 63 -0.09 -10.18 13.09
N TYR A 64 0.44 -10.62 11.95
CA TYR A 64 1.64 -11.44 11.95
C TYR A 64 2.85 -10.70 12.53
N PHE A 65 3.11 -9.46 12.09
CA PHE A 65 4.23 -8.66 12.60
C PHE A 65 4.08 -8.29 14.09
N LEU A 66 2.86 -7.99 14.54
CA LEU A 66 2.56 -7.71 15.95
C LEU A 66 2.80 -8.95 16.83
N ARG A 67 2.35 -10.13 16.40
CA ARG A 67 2.63 -11.40 17.10
C ARG A 67 4.12 -11.71 17.18
N LYS A 68 4.90 -11.28 16.20
CA LYS A 68 6.37 -11.40 16.20
C LYS A 68 7.08 -10.26 16.96
N ARG A 69 6.32 -9.36 17.60
CA ARG A 69 6.84 -8.19 18.34
C ARG A 69 7.76 -7.29 17.49
N ALA A 70 7.52 -7.27 16.18
CA ALA A 70 8.29 -6.44 15.24
C ALA A 70 7.88 -4.96 15.26
N VAL A 71 6.74 -4.61 15.90
CA VAL A 71 6.20 -3.25 16.00
C VAL A 71 5.83 -2.95 17.46
N ASN A 72 6.22 -1.76 17.93
CA ASN A 72 5.80 -1.22 19.21
C ASN A 72 4.67 -0.19 18.99
N LEU A 73 3.42 -0.60 19.25
CA LEU A 73 2.25 0.25 19.00
C LEU A 73 2.19 1.47 19.92
N SER A 74 2.67 1.38 21.17
CA SER A 74 2.59 2.48 22.13
C SER A 74 3.42 3.69 21.67
N GLU A 75 4.61 3.46 21.15
CA GLU A 75 5.46 4.52 20.60
C GLU A 75 4.96 5.07 19.25
N PHE A 76 4.20 4.24 18.51
CA PHE A 76 3.74 4.57 17.17
C PHE A 76 2.32 5.14 17.11
N SER A 77 1.61 5.16 18.22
CA SER A 77 0.19 5.53 18.31
C SER A 77 -0.12 6.91 17.71
N PHE A 78 0.71 7.92 17.99
CA PHE A 78 0.51 9.26 17.44
C PHE A 78 0.72 9.32 15.93
N ILE A 79 1.67 8.55 15.38
CA ILE A 79 1.86 8.42 13.93
C ILE A 79 0.63 7.79 13.29
N LEU A 80 0.09 6.74 13.90
CA LEU A 80 -1.12 6.08 13.39
C LEU A 80 -2.33 7.02 13.41
N LEU A 81 -2.48 7.83 14.46
CA LEU A 81 -3.53 8.85 14.51
C LEU A 81 -3.40 9.86 13.36
N MET A 82 -2.20 10.37 13.09
CA MET A 82 -1.98 11.34 12.01
C MET A 82 -2.20 10.71 10.63
N ILE A 83 -1.84 9.44 10.44
CA ILE A 83 -2.14 8.67 9.23
C ILE A 83 -3.65 8.51 9.05
N PHE A 84 -4.36 8.16 10.11
CA PHE A 84 -5.82 8.03 10.08
C PHE A 84 -6.46 9.34 9.63
N MET A 85 -6.12 10.46 10.27
CA MET A 85 -6.66 11.78 9.95
C MET A 85 -6.34 12.20 8.50
N GLY A 86 -5.08 12.02 8.08
CA GLY A 86 -4.67 12.28 6.70
C GLY A 86 -5.48 11.44 5.71
N SER A 87 -5.66 10.15 5.99
CA SER A 87 -6.40 9.23 5.13
C SER A 87 -7.89 9.60 5.02
N VAL A 88 -8.52 10.04 6.10
CA VAL A 88 -9.89 10.58 6.07
C VAL A 88 -9.99 11.76 5.11
N ILE A 89 -9.10 12.76 5.26
CA ILE A 89 -9.10 13.94 4.40
C ILE A 89 -8.89 13.56 2.94
N GLY A 90 -7.89 12.70 2.65
CA GLY A 90 -7.62 12.23 1.30
C GLY A 90 -8.80 11.50 0.67
N THR A 91 -9.46 10.64 1.45
CA THR A 91 -10.61 9.86 0.98
C THR A 91 -11.84 10.74 0.70
N LEU A 92 -12.12 11.70 1.56
CA LEU A 92 -13.21 12.66 1.33
C LEU A 92 -12.95 13.52 0.10
N LEU A 93 -11.71 13.92 -0.10
CA LEU A 93 -11.34 14.75 -1.24
C LEU A 93 -11.44 14.00 -2.57
N ILE A 94 -10.94 12.75 -2.68
CA ILE A 94 -10.98 11.97 -3.92
C ILE A 94 -12.40 11.64 -4.37
N GLN A 95 -13.35 11.52 -3.46
CA GLN A 95 -14.75 11.26 -3.80
C GLN A 95 -15.41 12.45 -4.50
N ASN A 96 -14.82 13.67 -4.40
CA ASN A 96 -15.35 14.91 -4.94
C ASN A 96 -14.49 15.51 -6.06
N LEU A 97 -13.31 14.94 -6.36
CA LEU A 97 -12.35 15.49 -7.32
C LEU A 97 -11.97 14.49 -8.41
N ASP A 98 -11.58 15.04 -9.57
CA ASP A 98 -10.97 14.24 -10.64
C ASP A 98 -9.48 13.97 -10.35
N ALA A 99 -9.15 12.70 -10.22
CA ALA A 99 -7.80 12.23 -9.89
C ALA A 99 -6.80 12.27 -11.06
N THR A 100 -7.14 12.87 -12.20
CA THR A 100 -6.36 12.81 -13.46
C THR A 100 -4.93 13.35 -13.30
N LEU A 101 -4.76 14.44 -12.53
CA LEU A 101 -3.44 15.06 -12.34
C LEU A 101 -2.47 14.16 -11.56
N ILE A 102 -2.99 13.47 -10.54
CA ILE A 102 -2.15 12.58 -9.70
C ILE A 102 -1.71 11.35 -10.48
N LYS A 103 -2.57 10.81 -11.33
CA LYS A 103 -2.24 9.66 -12.19
C LYS A 103 -1.02 9.94 -13.06
N LYS A 104 -0.85 11.16 -13.57
CA LYS A 104 0.30 11.55 -14.42
C LYS A 104 1.63 11.58 -13.66
N GLY A 105 1.64 12.01 -12.41
CA GLY A 105 2.87 12.10 -11.59
C GLY A 105 3.31 10.78 -10.96
N LEU A 106 2.39 9.83 -10.79
CA LEU A 106 2.62 8.59 -10.04
C LEU A 106 3.73 7.70 -10.62
N PRO A 107 3.87 7.50 -11.96
CA PRO A 107 4.95 6.69 -12.53
C PRO A 107 6.33 7.22 -12.14
N PHE A 108 6.52 8.54 -12.16
CA PHE A 108 7.79 9.18 -11.79
C PHE A 108 8.11 8.95 -10.30
N LEU A 109 7.11 9.08 -9.43
CA LEU A 109 7.27 8.86 -8.00
C LEU A 109 7.70 7.41 -7.70
N ILE A 110 7.03 6.44 -8.31
CA ILE A 110 7.33 5.01 -8.11
C ILE A 110 8.70 4.66 -8.71
N LEU A 111 9.03 5.21 -9.87
CA LEU A 111 10.34 5.04 -10.48
C LEU A 111 11.45 5.60 -9.57
N ALA A 112 11.25 6.80 -9.01
CA ALA A 112 12.21 7.42 -8.10
C ALA A 112 12.46 6.56 -6.85
N ILE A 113 11.41 5.93 -6.29
CA ILE A 113 11.54 4.99 -5.16
C ILE A 113 12.38 3.77 -5.56
N GLY A 114 12.05 3.16 -6.71
CA GLY A 114 12.79 2.01 -7.24
C GLY A 114 14.27 2.31 -7.47
N LEU A 115 14.57 3.43 -8.13
CA LEU A 115 15.94 3.91 -8.35
C LEU A 115 16.68 4.21 -7.05
N TYR A 116 16.02 4.83 -6.07
CA TYR A 116 16.61 5.11 -4.77
C TYR A 116 17.03 3.81 -4.05
N PHE A 117 16.19 2.78 -4.03
CA PHE A 117 16.55 1.48 -3.46
C PHE A 117 17.63 0.76 -4.27
N LEU A 118 17.65 0.93 -5.59
CA LEU A 118 18.67 0.33 -6.47
C LEU A 118 20.05 0.96 -6.20
N LEU A 119 20.11 2.30 -6.16
CA LEU A 119 21.38 3.05 -6.03
C LEU A 119 21.92 3.10 -4.59
N THR A 120 21.11 2.73 -3.58
CA THR A 120 21.53 2.75 -2.17
C THR A 120 21.59 1.34 -1.56
N PRO A 121 22.58 0.49 -1.95
CA PRO A 121 22.64 -0.93 -1.58
C PRO A 121 22.69 -1.19 -0.07
N LYS A 122 23.23 -0.28 0.70
CA LYS A 122 23.35 -0.40 2.17
C LYS A 122 22.16 0.21 2.93
N LEU A 123 21.11 0.67 2.24
CA LEU A 123 19.95 1.27 2.87
C LEU A 123 19.14 0.21 3.62
N GLY A 124 18.90 0.44 4.91
CA GLY A 124 18.09 -0.44 5.75
C GLY A 124 18.74 -1.80 6.06
N GLU A 125 20.05 -1.96 5.91
CA GLU A 125 20.76 -3.19 6.31
C GLU A 125 20.72 -3.41 7.83
N SER A 126 20.84 -2.34 8.58
CA SER A 126 20.79 -2.30 10.03
C SER A 126 20.06 -1.05 10.51
N ASP A 127 19.62 -1.05 11.75
CA ASP A 127 19.10 0.17 12.38
C ASP A 127 20.17 1.27 12.39
N ARG A 128 19.75 2.49 12.11
CA ARG A 128 20.59 3.69 12.11
C ARG A 128 20.04 4.70 13.11
N LYS A 129 20.83 5.73 13.41
CA LYS A 129 20.36 6.83 14.24
C LYS A 129 19.13 7.49 13.60
N GLN A 130 18.09 7.65 14.39
CA GLN A 130 16.88 8.38 14.04
C GLN A 130 17.23 9.83 13.67
N ARG A 131 16.70 10.32 12.55
CA ARG A 131 16.97 11.67 12.03
C ARG A 131 15.98 12.71 12.51
N ILE A 132 14.71 12.32 12.69
CA ILE A 132 13.62 13.19 13.13
C ILE A 132 12.84 12.50 14.26
N SER A 133 12.24 13.26 15.17
CA SER A 133 11.42 12.70 16.24
C SER A 133 10.14 12.05 15.68
N TYR A 134 9.56 11.12 16.43
CA TYR A 134 8.26 10.50 16.07
C TYR A 134 7.15 11.54 15.92
N THR A 135 7.18 12.61 16.71
CA THR A 135 6.19 13.71 16.60
C THR A 135 6.31 14.44 15.26
N VAL A 136 7.54 14.82 14.86
CA VAL A 136 7.77 15.46 13.56
C VAL A 136 7.42 14.52 12.41
N PHE A 137 7.80 13.25 12.53
CA PHE A 137 7.41 12.24 11.55
C PHE A 137 5.89 12.12 11.43
N ALA A 138 5.17 12.07 12.55
CA ALA A 138 3.71 11.97 12.57
C ALA A 138 3.04 13.15 11.87
N LEU A 139 3.40 14.37 12.26
CA LEU A 139 2.77 15.60 11.75
C LEU A 139 3.05 15.85 10.28
N CYS A 140 4.29 15.65 9.82
CA CYS A 140 4.67 15.96 8.45
C CYS A 140 4.44 14.76 7.50
N PHE A 141 5.03 13.61 7.84
CA PHE A 141 5.04 12.44 6.96
C PHE A 141 3.86 11.52 7.20
N GLY A 142 3.46 11.30 8.46
CA GLY A 142 2.28 10.50 8.79
C GLY A 142 1.02 11.05 8.14
N SER A 143 0.75 12.35 8.34
CA SER A 143 -0.41 13.03 7.73
C SER A 143 -0.36 12.99 6.20
N LEU A 144 0.80 13.27 5.60
CA LEU A 144 0.95 13.29 4.14
C LEU A 144 0.81 11.90 3.52
N LEU A 145 1.43 10.87 4.13
CA LEU A 145 1.34 9.49 3.66
C LEU A 145 -0.06 8.92 3.83
N GLY A 146 -0.72 9.27 4.95
CA GLY A 146 -2.13 8.94 5.17
C GLY A 146 -3.02 9.61 4.12
N PHE A 147 -2.85 10.92 3.90
CA PHE A 147 -3.58 11.66 2.87
C PHE A 147 -3.40 11.04 1.47
N TYR A 148 -2.17 10.75 1.09
CA TYR A 148 -1.88 10.12 -0.20
C TYR A 148 -2.55 8.75 -0.33
N ASP A 149 -2.52 7.91 0.71
CA ASP A 149 -3.18 6.60 0.69
C ASP A 149 -4.71 6.74 0.61
N GLY A 150 -5.29 7.67 1.36
CA GLY A 150 -6.72 7.95 1.30
C GLY A 150 -7.18 8.49 -0.05
N PHE A 151 -6.36 9.37 -0.64
CA PHE A 151 -6.66 10.02 -1.91
C PHE A 151 -6.46 9.09 -3.11
N PHE A 152 -5.39 8.32 -3.14
CA PHE A 152 -5.05 7.48 -4.28
C PHE A 152 -4.61 6.05 -3.90
N GLY A 153 -3.62 5.90 -3.04
CA GLY A 153 -3.18 4.65 -2.42
C GLY A 153 -2.07 3.86 -3.10
N PRO A 154 -2.05 3.68 -4.45
CA PRO A 154 -1.04 2.83 -5.07
C PRO A 154 0.40 3.24 -4.73
N GLY A 155 1.23 2.27 -4.32
CA GLY A 155 2.65 2.51 -3.98
C GLY A 155 2.91 3.08 -2.58
N VAL A 156 1.88 3.43 -1.80
CA VAL A 156 2.06 4.02 -0.47
C VAL A 156 2.86 3.13 0.48
N GLY A 157 2.71 1.80 0.39
CA GLY A 157 3.47 0.87 1.22
C GLY A 157 4.99 1.01 1.03
N SER A 158 5.44 1.22 -0.21
CA SER A 158 6.86 1.49 -0.51
C SER A 158 7.31 2.86 0.02
N LEU A 159 6.46 3.89 -0.07
CA LEU A 159 6.72 5.22 0.49
C LEU A 159 6.82 5.19 2.02
N MET A 160 5.89 4.51 2.69
CA MET A 160 5.90 4.32 4.14
C MET A 160 7.17 3.60 4.60
N ASN A 161 7.55 2.52 3.86
CA ASN A 161 8.78 1.77 4.12
C ASN A 161 10.01 2.67 3.96
N LEU A 162 10.11 3.39 2.84
CA LEU A 162 11.20 4.34 2.57
C LEU A 162 11.30 5.41 3.67
N ALA A 163 10.19 6.01 4.07
CA ALA A 163 10.15 7.02 5.12
C ALA A 163 10.65 6.45 6.47
N CYS A 164 10.21 5.24 6.85
CA CYS A 164 10.68 4.58 8.06
C CYS A 164 12.18 4.29 8.02
N VAL A 165 12.72 3.82 6.89
CA VAL A 165 14.16 3.54 6.76
C VAL A 165 14.99 4.82 6.78
N THR A 166 14.57 5.85 6.03
CA THR A 166 15.39 7.06 5.84
C THR A 166 15.29 8.06 6.99
N LEU A 167 14.12 8.20 7.59
CA LEU A 167 13.84 9.23 8.60
C LEU A 167 13.88 8.69 10.04
N LEU A 168 13.30 7.49 10.25
CA LEU A 168 13.31 6.85 11.56
C LEU A 168 14.51 5.92 11.76
N GLY A 169 15.29 5.65 10.71
CA GLY A 169 16.51 4.86 10.80
C GLY A 169 16.28 3.35 10.94
N PHE A 170 15.07 2.85 10.70
CA PHE A 170 14.76 1.43 10.84
C PHE A 170 15.46 0.58 9.77
N ASN A 171 15.84 -0.64 10.13
CA ASN A 171 16.20 -1.65 9.13
C ASN A 171 14.98 -2.02 8.28
N LEU A 172 15.21 -2.62 7.10
CA LEU A 172 14.15 -2.92 6.14
C LEU A 172 13.03 -3.79 6.72
N THR A 173 13.34 -4.80 7.53
CA THR A 173 12.34 -5.69 8.13
C THR A 173 11.45 -4.93 9.11
N LYS A 174 12.06 -4.15 10.00
CA LYS A 174 11.35 -3.31 10.97
C LYS A 174 10.53 -2.23 10.27
N ALA A 175 11.09 -1.57 9.26
CA ALA A 175 10.39 -0.59 8.45
C ALA A 175 9.16 -1.17 7.74
N THR A 176 9.31 -2.35 7.12
CA THR A 176 8.20 -3.05 6.44
C THR A 176 7.09 -3.41 7.43
N ALA A 177 7.44 -3.90 8.62
CA ALA A 177 6.45 -4.23 9.65
C ALA A 177 5.66 -2.98 10.09
N HIS A 178 6.34 -1.86 10.36
CA HIS A 178 5.68 -0.59 10.73
C HIS A 178 4.86 -0.02 9.58
N ALA A 179 5.37 -0.07 8.34
CA ALA A 179 4.65 0.37 7.16
C ALA A 179 3.34 -0.40 6.96
N LYS A 180 3.29 -1.70 7.30
CA LYS A 180 2.02 -2.47 7.22
C LYS A 180 1.00 -2.04 8.25
N VAL A 181 1.40 -1.73 9.48
CA VAL A 181 0.49 -1.19 10.49
C VAL A 181 0.00 0.21 10.09
N MET A 182 0.87 1.06 9.55
CA MET A 182 0.49 2.36 8.98
C MET A 182 -0.53 2.19 7.85
N ASN A 183 -0.28 1.26 6.93
CA ASN A 183 -1.16 0.97 5.80
C ASN A 183 -2.50 0.33 6.23
N LEU A 184 -2.50 -0.49 7.28
CA LEU A 184 -3.73 -0.98 7.91
C LEU A 184 -4.60 0.18 8.40
N THR A 185 -3.99 1.12 9.11
CA THR A 185 -4.69 2.28 9.68
C THR A 185 -5.28 3.17 8.59
N SER A 186 -4.54 3.46 7.53
CA SER A 186 -5.03 4.28 6.43
C SER A 186 -6.12 3.59 5.61
N ASN A 187 -5.98 2.28 5.33
CA ASN A 187 -7.03 1.53 4.63
C ASN A 187 -8.30 1.38 5.48
N PHE A 188 -8.17 1.23 6.80
CA PHE A 188 -9.30 1.23 7.71
C PHE A 188 -10.06 2.56 7.68
N ALA A 189 -9.34 3.68 7.81
CA ALA A 189 -9.92 5.01 7.71
C ALA A 189 -10.63 5.23 6.37
N SER A 190 -9.95 4.93 5.26
CA SER A 190 -10.51 5.08 3.92
C SER A 190 -11.74 4.20 3.70
N LEU A 191 -11.70 2.94 4.16
CA LEU A 191 -12.81 2.00 4.02
C LEU A 191 -14.09 2.53 4.66
N ILE A 192 -14.00 3.11 5.87
CA ILE A 192 -15.16 3.71 6.56
C ILE A 192 -15.82 4.77 5.68
N PHE A 193 -15.06 5.68 5.10
CA PHE A 193 -15.62 6.80 4.32
C PHE A 193 -16.05 6.38 2.91
N PHE A 194 -15.39 5.42 2.26
CA PHE A 194 -15.89 4.83 1.01
C PHE A 194 -17.16 4.00 1.25
N PHE A 195 -17.30 3.36 2.42
CA PHE A 195 -18.51 2.66 2.80
C PHE A 195 -19.69 3.63 2.99
N ILE A 196 -19.48 4.70 3.76
CA ILE A 196 -20.49 5.74 3.98
C ILE A 196 -20.90 6.37 2.64
N GLY A 197 -19.95 6.58 1.71
CA GLY A 197 -20.20 7.08 0.37
C GLY A 197 -20.87 6.08 -0.59
N GLY A 198 -21.12 4.84 -0.18
CA GLY A 198 -21.75 3.80 -1.02
C GLY A 198 -20.85 3.28 -2.15
N HIS A 199 -19.53 3.48 -2.05
CA HIS A 199 -18.58 3.13 -3.11
C HIS A 199 -17.89 1.76 -2.92
N VAL A 200 -18.51 0.83 -2.16
CA VAL A 200 -17.94 -0.51 -1.91
C VAL A 200 -18.85 -1.60 -2.47
N ILE A 201 -18.32 -2.44 -3.37
CA ILE A 201 -19.01 -3.64 -3.83
C ILE A 201 -18.60 -4.82 -2.95
N TRP A 202 -19.45 -5.15 -1.98
CA TRP A 202 -19.14 -6.10 -0.91
C TRP A 202 -18.77 -7.49 -1.43
N THR A 203 -19.54 -8.05 -2.35
CA THR A 203 -19.29 -9.40 -2.89
C THR A 203 -17.89 -9.51 -3.48
N VAL A 204 -17.51 -8.55 -4.33
CA VAL A 204 -16.20 -8.51 -4.98
C VAL A 204 -15.11 -8.26 -3.95
N GLY A 205 -15.30 -7.26 -3.09
CA GLY A 205 -14.33 -6.89 -2.06
C GLY A 205 -14.04 -8.01 -1.08
N LEU A 206 -15.06 -8.78 -0.64
CA LEU A 206 -14.88 -9.91 0.28
C LEU A 206 -14.16 -11.09 -0.37
N VAL A 207 -14.46 -11.41 -1.63
CA VAL A 207 -13.73 -12.44 -2.39
C VAL A 207 -12.26 -12.06 -2.54
N MET A 208 -11.98 -10.83 -2.94
CA MET A 208 -10.62 -10.32 -3.04
C MET A 208 -9.92 -10.25 -1.67
N MET A 209 -10.64 -9.88 -0.61
CA MET A 209 -10.12 -9.85 0.76
C MET A 209 -9.68 -11.25 1.22
N ALA A 210 -10.43 -12.30 0.90
CA ALA A 210 -10.04 -13.68 1.23
C ALA A 210 -8.69 -14.04 0.57
N GLY A 211 -8.49 -13.72 -0.71
CA GLY A 211 -7.19 -13.88 -1.37
C GLY A 211 -6.08 -13.07 -0.71
N SER A 212 -6.39 -11.81 -0.37
CA SER A 212 -5.42 -10.90 0.26
C SER A 212 -5.00 -11.35 1.66
N LEU A 213 -5.91 -11.88 2.47
CA LEU A 213 -5.59 -12.44 3.80
C LEU A 213 -4.52 -13.52 3.70
N ILE A 214 -4.64 -14.42 2.73
CA ILE A 214 -3.71 -15.54 2.54
C ILE A 214 -2.38 -15.00 1.97
N GLY A 215 -2.44 -14.21 0.89
CA GLY A 215 -1.26 -13.68 0.22
C GLY A 215 -0.40 -12.84 1.14
N ALA A 216 -1.01 -11.90 1.89
CA ALA A 216 -0.29 -11.03 2.81
C ALA A 216 0.34 -11.79 4.00
N ASN A 217 -0.32 -12.83 4.51
CA ASN A 217 0.26 -13.66 5.56
C ASN A 217 1.54 -14.37 5.09
N LEU A 218 1.49 -14.96 3.89
CA LEU A 218 2.65 -15.61 3.29
C LEU A 218 3.78 -14.60 3.02
N GLY A 219 3.46 -13.42 2.48
CA GLY A 219 4.42 -12.35 2.27
C GLY A 219 5.09 -11.89 3.58
N ALA A 220 4.30 -11.66 4.63
CA ALA A 220 4.82 -11.26 5.94
C ALA A 220 5.74 -12.33 6.57
N LYS A 221 5.40 -13.63 6.41
CA LYS A 221 6.28 -14.72 6.84
C LYS A 221 7.62 -14.68 6.09
N MET A 222 7.59 -14.45 4.78
CA MET A 222 8.82 -14.37 3.99
C MET A 222 9.66 -13.14 4.34
N VAL A 223 9.04 -11.99 4.66
CA VAL A 223 9.74 -10.81 5.17
C VAL A 223 10.52 -11.12 6.45
N MET A 224 9.89 -11.79 7.41
CA MET A 224 10.56 -12.14 8.66
C MET A 224 11.65 -13.21 8.49
N ALA A 225 11.49 -14.12 7.51
CA ALA A 225 12.46 -15.19 7.24
C ALA A 225 13.68 -14.71 6.43
N LYS A 226 13.46 -13.90 5.40
CA LYS A 226 14.49 -13.50 4.42
C LYS A 226 14.92 -12.03 4.54
N GLY A 227 14.13 -11.19 5.19
CA GLY A 227 14.44 -9.78 5.45
C GLY A 227 14.88 -9.00 4.21
N LYS A 228 16.00 -8.29 4.32
CA LYS A 228 16.54 -7.44 3.25
C LYS A 228 16.81 -8.16 1.93
N GLN A 229 17.15 -9.45 1.97
CA GLN A 229 17.45 -10.25 0.78
C GLN A 229 16.22 -10.39 -0.14
N LEU A 230 15.02 -10.35 0.45
CA LEU A 230 13.76 -10.41 -0.28
C LEU A 230 13.17 -9.03 -0.53
N ILE A 231 13.11 -8.19 0.50
CA ILE A 231 12.39 -6.90 0.45
C ILE A 231 12.99 -6.00 -0.63
N ARG A 232 14.31 -5.85 -0.64
CA ARG A 232 15.00 -4.94 -1.53
C ARG A 232 14.81 -5.27 -3.01
N PRO A 233 15.14 -6.48 -3.52
CA PRO A 233 14.94 -6.80 -4.92
C PRO A 233 13.46 -6.71 -5.31
N MET A 234 12.54 -7.09 -4.42
CA MET A 234 11.11 -6.97 -4.66
C MET A 234 10.67 -5.52 -4.83
N VAL A 235 11.12 -4.59 -3.96
CA VAL A 235 10.80 -3.16 -4.11
C VAL A 235 11.31 -2.64 -5.46
N VAL A 236 12.55 -2.95 -5.84
CA VAL A 236 13.14 -2.53 -7.11
C VAL A 236 12.36 -3.09 -8.30
N ILE A 237 12.19 -4.41 -8.36
CA ILE A 237 11.52 -5.08 -9.48
C ILE A 237 10.07 -4.59 -9.62
N VAL A 238 9.32 -4.55 -8.50
CA VAL A 238 7.93 -4.10 -8.51
C VAL A 238 7.83 -2.64 -8.94
N SER A 239 8.70 -1.75 -8.44
CA SER A 239 8.70 -0.34 -8.84
C SER A 239 8.95 -0.17 -10.34
N PHE A 240 9.91 -0.90 -10.93
CA PHE A 240 10.18 -0.83 -12.37
C PHE A 240 9.00 -1.38 -13.20
N ILE A 241 8.49 -2.57 -12.86
CA ILE A 241 7.34 -3.17 -13.57
C ILE A 241 6.14 -2.22 -13.52
N MET A 242 5.85 -1.66 -12.34
CA MET A 242 4.73 -0.74 -12.16
C MET A 242 4.91 0.57 -12.93
N THR A 243 6.13 1.11 -12.95
CA THR A 243 6.43 2.31 -13.74
C THR A 243 6.19 2.08 -15.23
N ILE A 244 6.70 0.95 -15.77
CA ILE A 244 6.50 0.59 -17.18
C ILE A 244 5.02 0.42 -17.50
N LYS A 245 4.29 -0.32 -16.64
CA LYS A 245 2.86 -0.51 -16.81
C LYS A 245 2.10 0.81 -16.81
N MET A 246 2.38 1.70 -15.85
CA MET A 246 1.69 2.99 -15.76
C MET A 246 2.04 3.92 -16.94
N ALA A 247 3.28 3.90 -17.40
CA ALA A 247 3.71 4.63 -18.60
C ALA A 247 2.98 4.11 -19.85
N TYR A 248 2.82 2.78 -19.96
CA TYR A 248 2.03 2.18 -21.03
C TYR A 248 0.54 2.58 -20.96
N ASP A 249 -0.06 2.48 -19.78
CA ASP A 249 -1.48 2.84 -19.54
C ASP A 249 -1.75 4.34 -19.81
N GLN A 250 -0.73 5.20 -19.72
CA GLN A 250 -0.81 6.62 -20.04
C GLN A 250 -0.45 6.96 -21.51
N GLY A 251 -0.16 5.96 -22.32
CA GLY A 251 0.13 6.13 -23.73
C GLY A 251 1.50 6.72 -24.07
N TRP A 252 2.48 6.69 -23.11
CA TRP A 252 3.83 7.25 -23.34
C TRP A 252 4.62 6.51 -24.43
N PHE A 253 4.22 5.29 -24.79
CA PHE A 253 4.84 4.46 -25.82
C PHE A 253 4.07 4.43 -27.14
N HIS A 254 2.98 5.20 -27.27
CA HIS A 254 2.28 5.36 -28.54
C HIS A 254 2.95 6.52 -29.31
N PHE A 255 3.83 6.15 -30.24
CA PHE A 255 4.39 7.02 -31.28
C PHE A 255 3.52 6.96 -32.55
#